data_6353fc954cca174cb68abe3cc96b09c1
#
_entry.id   6353fc954cca174cb68abe3cc96b09c1
#
_cell.length_a   1.000
_cell.length_b   1.000
_cell.length_c   1.000
_cell.angle_alpha   90.00
_cell.angle_beta   90.00
_cell.angle_gamma   90.00
#
_symmetry.space_group_name_H-M   'P 1'
#
loop_
_entity.id
_entity.type
_entity.pdbx_description
1 polymer ?
#
loop_
_entity_poly.entity_id
_entity_poly.type
_entity_poly.pdbx_seq_one_letter_code
_entity_poly.pdbx_strand_id
1 'polypeptide(L)'
;RLKKKEISFKTSESFSTPTKLVFIIKEIPEKIDQKKKVLKGPKSDAPQVALDGFVKSNNLSKTNIYKKKIEKGEFYFAETKPKVINVLEELQLIIPEALQAYSWKKSMKWADYNLNWARPLKSIIALLNNKIINFNFFHLQSSNLTLVEGQNGDQVKIINSYKTYLNILKSKNIILDHEKRKNLIIRKMNNVCNSKKLKNFFNQKLIEEVVNLVEKPNVIIGKFDEIYLKIPKEILILTMQQHQKYFPLFDLNNKLTNYFLLVSNLPDKKGYIKNGNQRVIEARLSDAKFFWEKNKNQNLIKQVGRLKNLLFFNKLGSFYDRTQRLKKLASFVSDQLYLSKEKVEIAASICKADLVSDLVGEFPELQG
;
A
#
# COMPACT_ATOMS: atom_id res chain seq x y z
N ARG A 1 -19.24 0.32 -11.53
CA ARG A 1 -20.59 0.80 -11.16
C ARG A 1 -21.12 1.83 -12.13
N LEU A 2 -20.38 2.89 -12.46
CA LEU A 2 -20.79 3.89 -13.47
C LEU A 2 -21.17 3.24 -14.80
N LYS A 3 -20.34 2.31 -15.32
CA LYS A 3 -20.65 1.56 -16.55
C LYS A 3 -21.96 0.76 -16.47
N LYS A 4 -22.32 0.20 -15.31
CA LYS A 4 -23.61 -0.53 -15.12
C LYS A 4 -24.82 0.39 -15.22
N LYS A 5 -24.64 1.68 -14.92
CA LYS A 5 -25.66 2.72 -15.05
C LYS A 5 -25.55 3.49 -16.36
N GLU A 6 -24.70 3.04 -17.29
CA GLU A 6 -24.47 3.69 -18.60
C GLU A 6 -23.95 5.12 -18.48
N ILE A 7 -23.32 5.46 -17.35
CA ILE A 7 -22.68 6.76 -17.13
C ILE A 7 -21.30 6.72 -17.76
N SER A 8 -21.15 7.44 -18.86
CA SER A 8 -19.88 7.61 -19.57
C SER A 8 -19.04 8.73 -18.96
N PHE A 9 -17.73 8.60 -19.07
CA PHE A 9 -16.76 9.63 -18.71
C PHE A 9 -15.49 9.43 -19.56
N LYS A 10 -14.69 10.47 -19.72
CA LYS A 10 -13.50 10.40 -20.58
C LYS A 10 -12.31 9.74 -19.87
N THR A 11 -11.91 10.28 -18.73
CA THR A 11 -10.76 9.78 -17.96
C THR A 11 -11.06 9.76 -16.48
N SER A 12 -10.33 8.89 -15.77
CA SER A 12 -10.31 8.86 -14.31
C SER A 12 -8.87 8.81 -13.81
N GLU A 13 -8.59 9.54 -12.75
CA GLU A 13 -7.29 9.59 -12.06
C GLU A 13 -7.51 9.30 -10.58
N SER A 14 -6.56 8.62 -9.96
CA SER A 14 -6.58 8.39 -8.52
C SER A 14 -5.24 8.74 -7.90
N PHE A 15 -5.28 9.37 -6.74
CA PHE A 15 -4.10 9.75 -5.98
C PHE A 15 -4.25 9.34 -4.53
N SER A 16 -3.13 9.03 -3.89
CA SER A 16 -3.08 8.73 -2.48
C SER A 16 -1.92 9.42 -1.79
N THR A 17 -2.17 9.83 -0.56
CA THR A 17 -1.16 10.29 0.40
C THR A 17 -1.42 9.59 1.73
N PRO A 18 -0.55 9.72 2.75
CA PRO A 18 -0.83 9.16 4.07
C PRO A 18 -2.16 9.59 4.69
N THR A 19 -2.68 10.77 4.28
CA THR A 19 -3.88 11.37 4.88
C THR A 19 -5.04 11.56 3.89
N LYS A 20 -4.86 11.27 2.61
CA LYS A 20 -5.86 11.57 1.57
C LYS A 20 -5.96 10.45 0.55
N LEU A 21 -7.20 10.15 0.17
CA LEU A 21 -7.54 9.39 -1.03
C LEU A 21 -8.31 10.32 -1.95
N VAL A 22 -7.85 10.48 -3.18
CA VAL A 22 -8.45 11.41 -4.15
C VAL A 22 -8.78 10.66 -5.42
N PHE A 23 -10.02 10.79 -5.86
CA PHE A 23 -10.50 10.20 -7.10
C PHE A 23 -11.11 11.30 -7.97
N ILE A 24 -10.66 11.40 -9.21
CA ILE A 24 -11.05 12.45 -10.13
C ILE A 24 -11.60 11.81 -11.40
N ILE A 25 -12.80 12.23 -11.78
CA ILE A 25 -13.41 11.83 -13.05
C ILE A 25 -13.55 13.09 -13.90
N LYS A 26 -13.07 13.04 -15.13
CA LYS A 26 -13.15 14.17 -16.07
C LYS A 26 -14.17 13.88 -17.16
N GLU A 27 -14.87 14.95 -17.56
CA GLU A 27 -15.87 14.91 -18.63
C GLU A 27 -16.98 13.87 -18.34
N ILE A 28 -17.55 13.95 -17.15
CA ILE A 28 -18.77 13.25 -16.78
C ILE A 28 -19.96 14.19 -17.02
N PRO A 29 -21.01 13.77 -17.77
CA PRO A 29 -22.17 14.61 -18.03
C PRO A 29 -23.03 14.75 -16.77
N GLU A 30 -23.77 15.87 -16.64
CA GLU A 30 -24.73 16.05 -15.53
C GLU A 30 -26.04 15.28 -15.78
N LYS A 31 -26.39 15.09 -17.04
CA LYS A 31 -27.58 14.33 -17.46
C LYS A 31 -27.24 13.40 -18.61
N ILE A 32 -27.90 12.28 -18.65
CA ILE A 32 -27.77 11.28 -19.72
C ILE A 32 -29.16 10.92 -20.23
N ASP A 33 -29.38 11.13 -21.51
CA ASP A 33 -30.57 10.68 -22.19
C ASP A 33 -30.43 9.21 -22.58
N GLN A 34 -31.06 8.32 -21.82
CA GLN A 34 -31.16 6.92 -22.23
C GLN A 34 -32.13 6.80 -23.40
N LYS A 35 -31.61 6.36 -24.54
CA LYS A 35 -32.41 6.02 -25.70
C LYS A 35 -33.34 4.87 -25.35
N LYS A 36 -34.48 4.82 -26.03
CA LYS A 36 -35.41 3.67 -26.00
C LYS A 36 -34.62 2.39 -26.26
N LYS A 37 -34.78 1.40 -25.41
CA LYS A 37 -34.24 0.05 -25.63
C LYS A 37 -35.39 -0.86 -26.03
N VAL A 38 -35.16 -1.67 -27.04
CA VAL A 38 -36.04 -2.75 -27.40
C VAL A 38 -35.67 -3.99 -26.61
N LEU A 39 -36.53 -4.39 -25.71
CA LEU A 39 -36.33 -5.59 -24.89
C LEU A 39 -37.05 -6.78 -25.58
N LYS A 40 -36.34 -7.90 -25.66
CA LYS A 40 -36.91 -9.15 -26.15
C LYS A 40 -37.48 -9.95 -24.96
N GLY A 41 -38.75 -10.26 -25.00
CA GLY A 41 -39.47 -11.04 -24.01
C GLY A 41 -39.59 -12.53 -24.36
N PRO A 42 -40.49 -13.24 -23.70
CA PRO A 42 -40.76 -14.64 -23.97
C PRO A 42 -41.41 -14.85 -25.37
N LYS A 43 -41.48 -16.10 -25.82
CA LYS A 43 -42.22 -16.46 -27.04
C LYS A 43 -43.71 -16.14 -26.89
N SER A 44 -44.41 -15.88 -28.01
CA SER A 44 -45.82 -15.54 -27.99
C SER A 44 -46.75 -16.69 -27.54
N ASP A 45 -46.24 -17.94 -27.60
CA ASP A 45 -46.87 -19.17 -27.13
C ASP A 45 -46.48 -19.56 -25.68
N ALA A 46 -45.65 -18.77 -25.01
CA ALA A 46 -45.23 -19.04 -23.64
C ALA A 46 -46.38 -18.81 -22.63
N PRO A 47 -46.39 -19.52 -21.47
CA PRO A 47 -47.39 -19.32 -20.43
C PRO A 47 -47.51 -17.86 -19.99
N GLN A 48 -48.70 -17.41 -19.62
CA GLN A 48 -48.99 -16.03 -19.19
C GLN A 48 -48.05 -15.56 -18.04
N VAL A 49 -47.70 -16.49 -17.15
CA VAL A 49 -46.76 -16.22 -16.04
C VAL A 49 -45.39 -15.73 -16.53
N ALA A 50 -44.91 -16.20 -17.68
CA ALA A 50 -43.66 -15.77 -18.27
C ALA A 50 -43.76 -14.33 -18.81
N LEU A 51 -44.89 -13.96 -19.40
CA LEU A 51 -45.17 -12.59 -19.84
C LEU A 51 -45.28 -11.64 -18.65
N ASP A 52 -46.04 -12.02 -17.63
CA ASP A 52 -46.20 -11.20 -16.42
C ASP A 52 -44.87 -11.03 -15.67
N GLY A 53 -44.06 -12.07 -15.64
CA GLY A 53 -42.65 -11.99 -15.12
C GLY A 53 -41.77 -11.00 -15.91
N PHE A 54 -41.86 -11.05 -17.25
CA PHE A 54 -41.16 -10.12 -18.13
C PHE A 54 -41.60 -8.66 -17.92
N VAL A 55 -42.91 -8.43 -17.80
CA VAL A 55 -43.49 -7.11 -17.52
C VAL A 55 -43.03 -6.58 -16.18
N LYS A 56 -43.12 -7.40 -15.13
CA LYS A 56 -42.77 -7.03 -13.76
C LYS A 56 -41.26 -6.77 -13.58
N SER A 57 -40.42 -7.65 -14.13
CA SER A 57 -38.96 -7.53 -14.00
C SER A 57 -38.38 -6.32 -14.72
N ASN A 58 -39.08 -5.84 -15.77
CA ASN A 58 -38.63 -4.68 -16.56
C ASN A 58 -39.47 -3.42 -16.32
N ASN A 59 -40.37 -3.43 -15.35
CA ASN A 59 -41.24 -2.30 -15.00
C ASN A 59 -42.00 -1.72 -16.22
N LEU A 60 -42.56 -2.63 -17.07
CA LEU A 60 -43.18 -2.26 -18.32
C LEU A 60 -44.71 -2.04 -18.13
N SER A 61 -45.28 -1.17 -18.94
CA SER A 61 -46.74 -1.10 -19.12
C SER A 61 -47.19 -2.14 -20.17
N LYS A 62 -48.30 -2.82 -19.93
CA LYS A 62 -48.85 -3.76 -20.90
C LYS A 62 -49.15 -3.11 -22.28
N THR A 63 -49.34 -1.80 -22.32
CA THR A 63 -49.55 -1.01 -23.53
C THR A 63 -48.31 -0.86 -24.41
N ASN A 64 -47.11 -1.11 -23.87
CA ASN A 64 -45.87 -0.95 -24.59
C ASN A 64 -45.30 -2.27 -25.13
N ILE A 65 -46.10 -3.36 -25.10
CA ILE A 65 -45.69 -4.67 -25.52
C ILE A 65 -46.30 -4.98 -26.88
N TYR A 66 -45.49 -5.46 -27.82
CA TYR A 66 -45.91 -5.86 -29.14
C TYR A 66 -45.28 -7.21 -29.52
N LYS A 67 -45.91 -7.92 -30.42
CA LYS A 67 -45.40 -9.16 -30.97
C LYS A 67 -44.57 -8.87 -32.23
N LYS A 68 -43.42 -9.55 -32.35
CA LYS A 68 -42.56 -9.46 -33.54
C LYS A 68 -42.04 -10.82 -33.91
N LYS A 69 -42.21 -11.18 -35.18
CA LYS A 69 -41.70 -12.43 -35.76
C LYS A 69 -40.25 -12.24 -36.15
N ILE A 70 -39.38 -13.13 -35.69
CA ILE A 70 -37.95 -13.22 -36.04
C ILE A 70 -37.65 -14.63 -36.53
N GLU A 71 -36.45 -14.90 -37.07
CA GLU A 71 -36.08 -16.22 -37.62
C GLU A 71 -36.32 -17.40 -36.66
N LYS A 72 -36.28 -17.18 -35.35
CA LYS A 72 -36.45 -18.20 -34.28
C LYS A 72 -37.89 -18.29 -33.74
N GLY A 73 -38.88 -17.67 -34.40
CA GLY A 73 -40.29 -17.67 -33.98
C GLY A 73 -40.83 -16.28 -33.62
N GLU A 74 -42.06 -16.26 -33.13
CA GLU A 74 -42.73 -15.02 -32.68
C GLU A 74 -42.47 -14.77 -31.20
N PHE A 75 -42.06 -13.54 -30.84
CA PHE A 75 -41.72 -13.17 -29.47
C PHE A 75 -42.41 -11.86 -29.07
N TYR A 76 -42.64 -11.68 -27.77
CA TYR A 76 -43.03 -10.40 -27.23
C TYR A 76 -41.80 -9.47 -27.21
N PHE A 77 -42.01 -8.22 -27.59
CA PHE A 77 -41.03 -7.14 -27.49
C PHE A 77 -41.66 -5.96 -26.75
N ALA A 78 -40.85 -5.22 -26.08
CA ALA A 78 -41.27 -3.97 -25.44
C ALA A 78 -40.24 -2.89 -25.68
N GLU A 79 -40.69 -1.65 -25.83
CA GLU A 79 -39.83 -0.48 -25.83
C GLU A 79 -39.83 0.18 -24.44
N THR A 80 -38.65 0.40 -23.90
CA THR A 80 -38.53 1.21 -22.67
C THR A 80 -38.83 2.68 -22.99
N LYS A 81 -39.45 3.39 -22.08
CA LYS A 81 -39.56 4.86 -22.20
C LYS A 81 -38.17 5.49 -22.12
N PRO A 82 -37.89 6.55 -22.92
CA PRO A 82 -36.66 7.31 -22.74
C PRO A 82 -36.65 7.86 -21.32
N LYS A 83 -35.52 7.73 -20.66
CA LYS A 83 -35.33 8.22 -19.29
C LYS A 83 -34.12 9.15 -19.25
N VAL A 84 -34.31 10.31 -18.68
CA VAL A 84 -33.19 11.20 -18.37
C VAL A 84 -32.63 10.80 -17.02
N ILE A 85 -31.37 10.38 -16.98
CA ILE A 85 -30.65 10.07 -15.75
C ILE A 85 -30.02 11.35 -15.24
N ASN A 86 -30.32 11.73 -14.02
CA ASN A 86 -29.61 12.77 -13.30
C ASN A 86 -28.35 12.14 -12.66
N VAL A 87 -27.18 12.45 -13.19
CA VAL A 87 -25.91 11.84 -12.74
C VAL A 87 -25.60 12.21 -11.30
N LEU A 88 -25.99 13.39 -10.84
CA LEU A 88 -25.75 13.79 -9.45
C LEU A 88 -26.52 12.88 -8.48
N GLU A 89 -27.77 12.56 -8.75
CA GLU A 89 -28.59 11.64 -7.94
C GLU A 89 -28.04 10.21 -7.96
N GLU A 90 -27.60 9.73 -9.13
CA GLU A 90 -26.97 8.42 -9.24
C GLU A 90 -25.65 8.34 -8.46
N LEU A 91 -24.84 9.41 -8.45
CA LEU A 91 -23.60 9.45 -7.70
C LEU A 91 -23.83 9.45 -6.18
N GLN A 92 -24.91 10.03 -5.69
CA GLN A 92 -25.29 9.96 -4.27
C GLN A 92 -25.51 8.51 -3.78
N LEU A 93 -25.94 7.63 -4.67
CA LEU A 93 -26.13 6.20 -4.39
C LEU A 93 -24.84 5.39 -4.64
N ILE A 94 -24.19 5.64 -5.77
CA ILE A 94 -23.03 4.86 -6.22
C ILE A 94 -21.82 5.04 -5.31
N ILE A 95 -21.56 6.26 -4.81
CA ILE A 95 -20.35 6.55 -4.04
C ILE A 95 -20.34 5.81 -2.69
N PRO A 96 -21.36 5.94 -1.82
CA PRO A 96 -21.36 5.21 -0.54
C PRO A 96 -21.32 3.69 -0.73
N GLU A 97 -22.03 3.13 -1.73
CA GLU A 97 -21.92 1.72 -2.07
C GLU A 97 -20.51 1.31 -2.51
N ALA A 98 -19.81 2.18 -3.25
CA ALA A 98 -18.44 1.91 -3.68
C ALA A 98 -17.48 1.92 -2.50
N LEU A 99 -17.61 2.89 -1.59
CA LEU A 99 -16.82 3.00 -0.38
C LEU A 99 -17.05 1.79 0.55
N GLN A 100 -18.30 1.36 0.73
CA GLN A 100 -18.64 0.22 1.58
C GLN A 100 -18.13 -1.11 1.03
N ALA A 101 -18.10 -1.28 -0.29
CA ALA A 101 -17.62 -2.50 -0.92
C ALA A 101 -16.09 -2.61 -0.97
N TYR A 102 -15.36 -1.59 -0.56
CA TYR A 102 -13.90 -1.61 -0.53
C TYR A 102 -13.38 -2.36 0.69
N SER A 103 -12.58 -3.40 0.46
CA SER A 103 -11.94 -4.16 1.53
C SER A 103 -10.47 -3.76 1.69
N TRP A 104 -10.08 -3.42 2.91
CA TRP A 104 -8.71 -3.09 3.26
C TRP A 104 -7.95 -4.34 3.72
N LYS A 105 -6.72 -4.54 3.26
CA LYS A 105 -5.86 -5.63 3.75
C LYS A 105 -5.59 -5.51 5.27
N LYS A 106 -5.46 -4.27 5.75
CA LYS A 106 -5.37 -3.94 7.17
C LYS A 106 -6.33 -2.80 7.44
N SER A 107 -7.18 -2.95 8.43
CA SER A 107 -8.19 -1.96 8.83
C SER A 107 -8.28 -1.89 10.34
N MET A 108 -8.85 -0.81 10.82
CA MET A 108 -9.13 -0.58 12.24
C MET A 108 -10.54 -0.01 12.42
N LYS A 109 -11.11 -0.19 13.60
CA LYS A 109 -12.25 0.56 14.10
C LYS A 109 -11.74 1.64 15.04
N TRP A 110 -12.48 2.73 15.18
CA TRP A 110 -12.15 3.81 16.11
C TRP A 110 -13.41 4.41 16.72
N ALA A 111 -13.29 4.95 17.94
CA ALA A 111 -14.43 5.38 18.75
C ALA A 111 -15.53 4.32 18.74
N ASP A 112 -16.80 4.72 18.78
CA ASP A 112 -17.95 3.81 18.75
C ASP A 112 -18.50 3.56 17.34
N TYR A 113 -17.73 3.91 16.31
CA TYR A 113 -18.16 3.75 14.91
C TYR A 113 -18.00 2.31 14.41
N ASN A 114 -19.05 1.79 13.79
CA ASN A 114 -19.02 0.46 13.17
C ASN A 114 -18.49 0.51 11.73
N LEU A 115 -17.37 1.20 11.52
CA LEU A 115 -16.67 1.32 10.24
C LEU A 115 -15.26 0.73 10.35
N ASN A 116 -14.94 -0.21 9.47
CA ASN A 116 -13.58 -0.69 9.27
C ASN A 116 -12.91 0.10 8.14
N TRP A 117 -11.88 0.87 8.46
CA TRP A 117 -11.13 1.66 7.50
C TRP A 117 -9.63 1.58 7.77
N ALA A 118 -8.79 1.90 6.78
CA ALA A 118 -7.34 1.82 6.96
C ALA A 118 -6.82 2.78 8.06
N ARG A 119 -7.44 3.94 8.20
CA ARG A 119 -7.18 4.95 9.25
C ARG A 119 -8.47 5.68 9.57
N PRO A 120 -8.59 6.37 10.73
CA PRO A 120 -9.76 7.17 11.04
C PRO A 120 -10.12 8.15 9.93
N LEU A 121 -11.31 8.01 9.36
CA LEU A 121 -11.82 8.88 8.31
C LEU A 121 -12.46 10.11 8.94
N LYS A 122 -11.97 11.31 8.59
CA LYS A 122 -12.37 12.56 9.23
C LYS A 122 -13.31 13.41 8.39
N SER A 123 -13.24 13.34 7.07
CA SER A 123 -14.10 14.10 6.16
C SER A 123 -14.18 13.47 4.79
N ILE A 124 -15.26 13.75 4.07
CA ILE A 124 -15.46 13.32 2.68
C ILE A 124 -15.84 14.54 1.86
N ILE A 125 -15.05 14.86 0.84
CA ILE A 125 -15.40 15.84 -0.19
C ILE A 125 -15.96 15.09 -1.38
N ALA A 126 -17.13 15.50 -1.85
CA ALA A 126 -17.72 14.96 -3.07
C ALA A 126 -18.38 16.08 -3.87
N LEU A 127 -17.85 16.36 -5.05
CA LEU A 127 -18.31 17.47 -5.93
C LEU A 127 -18.52 16.97 -7.35
N LEU A 128 -19.61 17.40 -7.98
CA LEU A 128 -19.86 17.30 -9.41
C LEU A 128 -20.01 18.72 -9.96
N ASN A 129 -19.07 19.19 -10.79
CA ASN A 129 -19.10 20.54 -11.37
C ASN A 129 -19.41 21.63 -10.34
N ASN A 130 -18.68 21.64 -9.21
CA ASN A 130 -18.86 22.57 -8.08
C ASN A 130 -20.14 22.39 -7.24
N LYS A 131 -21.04 21.46 -7.59
CA LYS A 131 -22.20 21.08 -6.77
C LYS A 131 -21.82 19.96 -5.82
N ILE A 132 -22.27 20.05 -4.57
CA ILE A 132 -22.02 19.00 -3.57
C ILE A 132 -22.87 17.77 -3.92
N ILE A 133 -22.25 16.58 -3.95
CA ILE A 133 -22.93 15.30 -4.03
C ILE A 133 -23.24 14.87 -2.60
N ASN A 134 -24.47 15.08 -2.14
CA ASN A 134 -24.87 14.83 -0.76
C ASN A 134 -25.15 13.35 -0.52
N PHE A 135 -24.41 12.72 0.38
CA PHE A 135 -24.66 11.37 0.89
C PHE A 135 -24.11 11.20 2.30
N ASN A 136 -24.61 10.21 3.00
CA ASN A 136 -24.09 9.81 4.30
C ASN A 136 -23.22 8.55 4.14
N PHE A 137 -22.12 8.50 4.88
CA PHE A 137 -21.27 7.32 4.97
C PHE A 137 -20.88 7.11 6.44
N PHE A 138 -21.57 6.19 7.10
CA PHE A 138 -21.50 5.96 8.56
C PHE A 138 -21.71 7.26 9.35
N HIS A 139 -20.69 7.73 10.07
CA HIS A 139 -20.75 8.94 10.90
C HIS A 139 -20.44 10.24 10.12
N LEU A 140 -20.13 10.14 8.85
CA LEU A 140 -19.76 11.29 8.02
C LEU A 140 -20.83 11.61 7.00
N GLN A 141 -21.04 12.91 6.79
CA GLN A 141 -21.77 13.45 5.66
C GLN A 141 -20.77 14.03 4.66
N SER A 142 -20.96 13.75 3.38
CA SER A 142 -20.17 14.36 2.33
C SER A 142 -20.42 15.88 2.28
N SER A 143 -19.38 16.62 1.99
CA SER A 143 -19.45 18.09 1.98
C SER A 143 -18.44 18.67 0.98
N ASN A 144 -18.25 19.98 1.04
CA ASN A 144 -17.17 20.69 0.38
C ASN A 144 -16.08 21.15 1.38
N LEU A 145 -16.02 20.53 2.57
CA LEU A 145 -15.06 20.87 3.62
C LEU A 145 -13.94 19.85 3.66
N THR A 146 -12.70 20.32 3.69
CA THR A 146 -11.52 19.47 3.90
C THR A 146 -10.76 19.89 5.15
N LEU A 147 -10.11 18.92 5.77
CA LEU A 147 -9.18 19.15 6.85
C LEU A 147 -7.75 19.20 6.30
N VAL A 148 -7.03 20.26 6.64
CA VAL A 148 -5.61 20.40 6.34
C VAL A 148 -4.86 20.74 7.62
N GLU A 149 -3.66 20.18 7.76
CA GLU A 149 -2.80 20.44 8.92
C GLU A 149 -2.50 21.94 9.06
N GLY A 150 -2.77 22.50 10.22
CA GLY A 150 -2.44 23.84 10.63
C GLY A 150 -1.34 23.88 11.71
N GLN A 151 -1.00 25.06 12.21
CA GLN A 151 -0.01 25.18 13.29
C GLN A 151 -0.52 24.62 14.62
N ASN A 152 -1.83 24.78 14.89
CA ASN A 152 -2.48 24.38 16.13
C ASN A 152 -3.53 23.27 15.92
N GLY A 153 -3.27 22.33 15.02
CA GLY A 153 -4.19 21.25 14.67
C GLY A 153 -4.79 21.38 13.28
N ASP A 154 -5.79 20.54 13.00
CA ASP A 154 -6.45 20.53 11.69
C ASP A 154 -7.27 21.80 11.46
N GLN A 155 -7.09 22.41 10.29
CA GLN A 155 -7.88 23.57 9.84
C GLN A 155 -8.89 23.15 8.79
N VAL A 156 -10.14 23.59 8.96
CA VAL A 156 -11.20 23.40 7.95
C VAL A 156 -10.99 24.37 6.79
N LYS A 157 -11.07 23.87 5.56
CA LYS A 157 -11.02 24.66 4.33
C LYS A 157 -12.20 24.33 3.42
N ILE A 158 -12.80 25.37 2.82
CA ILE A 158 -13.91 25.22 1.89
C ILE A 158 -13.35 24.96 0.49
N ILE A 159 -13.89 23.98 -0.19
CA ILE A 159 -13.52 23.53 -1.53
C ILE A 159 -14.72 23.76 -2.46
N ASN A 160 -14.64 24.77 -3.31
CA ASN A 160 -15.73 25.06 -4.26
C ASN A 160 -15.45 24.44 -5.65
N SER A 161 -14.23 23.98 -5.91
CA SER A 161 -13.84 23.37 -7.17
C SER A 161 -12.57 22.54 -7.02
N TYR A 162 -12.30 21.66 -7.99
CA TYR A 162 -11.04 20.95 -8.05
C TYR A 162 -9.82 21.90 -8.10
N LYS A 163 -9.92 23.03 -8.81
CA LYS A 163 -8.85 24.04 -8.85
C LYS A 163 -8.58 24.64 -7.46
N THR A 164 -9.63 24.97 -6.71
CA THR A 164 -9.50 25.47 -5.32
C THR A 164 -8.82 24.42 -4.43
N TYR A 165 -9.20 23.14 -4.56
CA TYR A 165 -8.56 22.05 -3.83
C TYR A 165 -7.05 21.97 -4.11
N LEU A 166 -6.65 21.97 -5.38
CA LEU A 166 -5.23 21.94 -5.75
C LEU A 166 -4.46 23.16 -5.23
N ASN A 167 -5.05 24.34 -5.26
CA ASN A 167 -4.42 25.57 -4.74
C ASN A 167 -4.19 25.48 -3.22
N ILE A 168 -5.15 24.94 -2.47
CA ILE A 168 -5.02 24.72 -1.03
C ILE A 168 -3.89 23.72 -0.75
N LEU A 169 -3.84 22.60 -1.47
CA LEU A 169 -2.78 21.62 -1.30
C LEU A 169 -1.40 22.22 -1.62
N LYS A 170 -1.31 22.98 -2.71
CA LYS A 170 -0.06 23.67 -3.10
C LYS A 170 0.39 24.67 -2.04
N SER A 171 -0.51 25.47 -1.45
CA SER A 171 -0.19 26.42 -0.37
C SER A 171 0.33 25.73 0.90
N LYS A 172 0.00 24.45 1.09
CA LYS A 172 0.47 23.59 2.20
C LYS A 172 1.64 22.69 1.80
N ASN A 173 2.19 22.84 0.59
CA ASN A 173 3.26 22.01 0.02
C ASN A 173 2.91 20.51 -0.06
N ILE A 174 1.61 20.17 -0.13
CA ILE A 174 1.14 18.79 -0.28
C ILE A 174 1.19 18.41 -1.76
N ILE A 175 1.81 17.28 -2.07
CA ILE A 175 1.94 16.75 -3.43
C ILE A 175 1.11 15.47 -3.52
N LEU A 176 -0.01 15.51 -4.26
CA LEU A 176 -0.89 14.36 -4.46
C LEU A 176 -0.25 13.30 -5.35
N ASP A 177 0.38 13.74 -6.42
CA ASP A 177 0.95 12.88 -7.46
C ASP A 177 2.16 12.10 -6.90
N HIS A 178 2.05 10.78 -6.92
CA HIS A 178 3.05 9.86 -6.40
C HIS A 178 4.40 10.00 -7.12
N GLU A 179 4.39 10.05 -8.46
CA GLU A 179 5.62 10.17 -9.24
C GLU A 179 6.31 11.53 -9.04
N LYS A 180 5.54 12.60 -8.94
CA LYS A 180 6.09 13.93 -8.61
C LYS A 180 6.72 13.95 -7.22
N ARG A 181 6.10 13.29 -6.23
CA ARG A 181 6.67 13.14 -4.87
C ARG A 181 7.98 12.35 -4.90
N LYS A 182 7.97 11.19 -5.59
CA LYS A 182 9.15 10.33 -5.76
C LYS A 182 10.32 11.09 -6.37
N ASN A 183 10.09 11.74 -7.52
CA ASN A 183 11.10 12.50 -8.23
C ASN A 183 11.66 13.66 -7.38
N LEU A 184 10.79 14.33 -6.60
CA LEU A 184 11.23 15.39 -5.69
C LEU A 184 12.12 14.83 -4.56
N ILE A 185 11.75 13.69 -3.97
CA ILE A 185 12.55 13.03 -2.93
C ILE A 185 13.93 12.68 -3.49
N ILE A 186 13.98 11.97 -4.61
CA ILE A 186 15.25 11.55 -5.24
C ILE A 186 16.12 12.77 -5.56
N ARG A 187 15.55 13.82 -6.16
CA ARG A 187 16.28 15.06 -6.45
C ARG A 187 16.86 15.70 -5.19
N LYS A 188 16.07 15.82 -4.12
CA LYS A 188 16.55 16.38 -2.84
C LYS A 188 17.65 15.52 -2.22
N MET A 189 17.51 14.19 -2.27
CA MET A 189 18.53 13.25 -1.76
C MET A 189 19.84 13.41 -2.54
N ASN A 190 19.79 13.46 -3.87
CA ASN A 190 20.97 13.69 -4.71
C ASN A 190 21.66 15.03 -4.40
N ASN A 191 20.88 16.11 -4.21
CA ASN A 191 21.44 17.40 -3.86
C ASN A 191 22.21 17.35 -2.53
N VAL A 192 21.67 16.67 -1.52
CA VAL A 192 22.35 16.49 -0.22
C VAL A 192 23.62 15.64 -0.39
N CYS A 193 23.53 14.53 -1.13
CA CYS A 193 24.69 13.67 -1.39
C CYS A 193 25.81 14.44 -2.10
N ASN A 194 25.47 15.18 -3.17
CA ASN A 194 26.45 15.96 -3.92
C ASN A 194 27.14 17.03 -3.05
N SER A 195 26.36 17.76 -2.22
CA SER A 195 26.90 18.80 -1.33
C SER A 195 27.86 18.27 -0.28
N LYS A 196 27.74 16.99 0.08
CA LYS A 196 28.58 16.31 1.10
C LYS A 196 29.62 15.37 0.51
N LYS A 197 29.71 15.26 -0.82
CA LYS A 197 30.58 14.30 -1.55
C LYS A 197 30.32 12.85 -1.10
N LEU A 198 29.04 12.52 -0.92
CA LEU A 198 28.56 11.19 -0.53
C LEU A 198 27.75 10.55 -1.65
N LYS A 199 27.58 9.23 -1.60
CA LYS A 199 26.77 8.44 -2.53
C LYS A 199 25.62 7.77 -1.80
N ASN A 200 24.49 7.56 -2.50
CA ASN A 200 23.40 6.72 -2.07
C ASN A 200 23.13 5.63 -3.12
N PHE A 201 23.03 4.39 -2.71
CA PHE A 201 22.57 3.30 -3.53
C PHE A 201 21.06 3.13 -3.31
N PHE A 202 20.26 3.72 -4.19
CA PHE A 202 18.81 3.76 -4.03
C PHE A 202 18.18 2.37 -4.03
N ASN A 203 17.66 1.97 -2.88
CA ASN A 203 16.77 0.83 -2.76
C ASN A 203 15.37 1.26 -3.25
N GLN A 204 14.97 0.78 -4.44
CA GLN A 204 13.70 1.17 -5.06
C GLN A 204 12.48 0.81 -4.21
N LYS A 205 12.50 -0.35 -3.54
CA LYS A 205 11.39 -0.75 -2.64
C LYS A 205 11.26 0.22 -1.47
N LEU A 206 12.38 0.63 -0.88
CA LEU A 206 12.39 1.60 0.22
C LEU A 206 11.91 2.97 -0.25
N ILE A 207 12.32 3.43 -1.44
CA ILE A 207 11.82 4.69 -2.01
C ILE A 207 10.30 4.64 -2.16
N GLU A 208 9.75 3.58 -2.76
CA GLU A 208 8.29 3.42 -2.95
C GLU A 208 7.55 3.42 -1.61
N GLU A 209 8.10 2.77 -0.59
CA GLU A 209 7.53 2.79 0.75
C GLU A 209 7.55 4.20 1.34
N VAL A 210 8.69 4.89 1.30
CA VAL A 210 8.86 6.23 1.87
C VAL A 210 7.99 7.27 1.16
N VAL A 211 7.85 7.20 -0.17
CA VAL A 211 6.96 8.07 -0.94
C VAL A 211 5.51 7.97 -0.45
N ASN A 212 5.09 6.78 0.00
CA ASN A 212 3.75 6.54 0.54
C ASN A 212 3.60 6.94 2.02
N LEU A 213 4.70 7.25 2.71
CA LEU A 213 4.67 7.71 4.11
C LEU A 213 4.62 9.23 4.26
N VAL A 214 4.86 9.99 3.19
CA VAL A 214 4.90 11.45 3.23
C VAL A 214 4.04 12.08 2.14
N GLU A 215 3.54 13.30 2.39
CA GLU A 215 2.85 14.13 1.41
C GLU A 215 3.54 15.50 1.19
N LYS A 216 4.47 15.87 2.11
CA LYS A 216 5.28 17.10 2.09
C LYS A 216 6.76 16.74 2.28
N PRO A 217 7.42 16.11 1.31
CA PRO A 217 8.71 15.50 1.53
C PRO A 217 9.83 16.51 1.83
N ASN A 218 10.47 16.34 2.98
CA ASN A 218 11.67 17.05 3.40
C ASN A 218 12.78 16.03 3.67
N VAL A 219 13.90 16.14 2.96
CA VAL A 219 15.06 15.27 3.13
C VAL A 219 15.99 15.89 4.15
N ILE A 220 16.35 15.12 5.17
CA ILE A 220 17.20 15.52 6.28
C ILE A 220 18.38 14.56 6.34
N ILE A 221 19.59 15.07 6.55
CA ILE A 221 20.78 14.27 6.80
C ILE A 221 21.02 14.17 8.31
N GLY A 222 21.13 12.93 8.80
CA GLY A 222 21.53 12.59 10.15
C GLY A 222 22.88 11.92 10.19
N LYS A 223 23.43 11.75 11.40
CA LYS A 223 24.64 10.97 11.66
C LYS A 223 24.48 10.17 12.95
N PHE A 224 25.22 9.08 13.05
CA PHE A 224 25.37 8.28 14.26
C PHE A 224 26.85 8.20 14.66
N ASP A 225 27.13 7.69 15.84
CA ASP A 225 28.51 7.57 16.33
C ASP A 225 29.29 6.56 15.47
N GLU A 226 30.49 6.94 15.07
CA GLU A 226 31.41 6.13 14.24
C GLU A 226 31.79 4.78 14.89
N ILE A 227 31.67 4.66 16.20
CA ILE A 227 31.91 3.38 16.90
C ILE A 227 31.10 2.23 16.36
N TYR A 228 29.90 2.51 15.83
CA TYR A 228 29.02 1.50 15.24
C TYR A 228 29.49 1.00 13.88
N LEU A 229 30.38 1.71 13.18
CA LEU A 229 30.96 1.25 11.91
C LEU A 229 31.84 -0.02 12.06
N LYS A 230 32.13 -0.42 13.30
CA LYS A 230 32.78 -1.71 13.60
C LYS A 230 31.86 -2.93 13.46
N ILE A 231 30.56 -2.70 13.40
CA ILE A 231 29.56 -3.73 13.14
C ILE A 231 29.53 -4.01 11.62
N PRO A 232 29.27 -5.26 11.18
CA PRO A 232 29.11 -5.55 9.76
C PRO A 232 28.12 -4.60 9.08
N LYS A 233 28.50 -4.10 7.90
CA LYS A 233 27.69 -3.13 7.16
C LYS A 233 26.28 -3.64 6.84
N GLU A 234 26.13 -4.95 6.65
CA GLU A 234 24.86 -5.62 6.36
C GLU A 234 23.86 -5.40 7.49
N ILE A 235 24.30 -5.53 8.74
CA ILE A 235 23.46 -5.30 9.93
C ILE A 235 23.09 -3.81 10.03
N LEU A 236 24.06 -2.91 9.80
CA LEU A 236 23.81 -1.48 9.85
C LEU A 236 22.82 -1.02 8.77
N ILE A 237 23.00 -1.49 7.54
CA ILE A 237 22.11 -1.18 6.41
C ILE A 237 20.70 -1.70 6.68
N LEU A 238 20.59 -2.94 7.16
CA LEU A 238 19.31 -3.55 7.49
C LEU A 238 18.58 -2.75 8.59
N THR A 239 19.28 -2.43 9.69
CA THR A 239 18.72 -1.65 10.79
C THR A 239 18.21 -0.29 10.30
N MET A 240 18.97 0.40 9.46
CA MET A 240 18.55 1.69 8.90
C MET A 240 17.35 1.57 7.96
N GLN A 241 17.38 0.60 7.03
CA GLN A 241 16.38 0.50 5.97
C GLN A 241 15.07 -0.15 6.43
N GLN A 242 15.14 -1.28 7.12
CA GLN A 242 13.94 -2.03 7.51
C GLN A 242 13.23 -1.40 8.71
N HIS A 243 14.00 -1.06 9.74
CA HIS A 243 13.39 -0.62 11.00
C HIS A 243 13.05 0.87 10.99
N GLN A 244 13.89 1.71 10.35
CA GLN A 244 13.75 3.17 10.43
C GLN A 244 13.40 3.85 9.10
N LYS A 245 13.43 3.13 7.98
CA LYS A 245 13.21 3.68 6.64
C LYS A 245 14.21 4.78 6.26
N TYR A 246 15.44 4.66 6.78
CA TYR A 246 16.56 5.56 6.45
C TYR A 246 17.37 5.02 5.28
N PHE A 247 18.05 5.93 4.59
CA PHE A 247 18.92 5.63 3.46
C PHE A 247 20.37 5.78 3.89
N PRO A 248 21.15 4.69 3.97
CA PRO A 248 22.56 4.73 4.31
C PRO A 248 23.34 5.48 3.25
N LEU A 249 24.39 6.20 3.67
CA LEU A 249 25.27 6.93 2.78
C LEU A 249 26.68 6.33 2.77
N PHE A 250 27.29 6.41 1.60
CA PHE A 250 28.59 5.86 1.31
C PHE A 250 29.56 6.98 0.87
N ASP A 251 30.84 6.79 1.11
CA ASP A 251 31.88 7.67 0.57
C ASP A 251 32.10 7.41 -0.94
N LEU A 252 33.04 8.16 -1.52
CA LEU A 252 33.38 8.02 -2.94
C LEU A 252 33.99 6.66 -3.29
N ASN A 253 34.56 5.94 -2.31
CA ASN A 253 35.12 4.61 -2.42
C ASN A 253 34.12 3.49 -2.14
N ASN A 254 32.82 3.83 -2.04
CA ASN A 254 31.71 2.92 -1.73
C ASN A 254 31.79 2.27 -0.33
N LYS A 255 32.53 2.86 0.61
CA LYS A 255 32.54 2.45 2.01
C LYS A 255 31.36 3.09 2.74
N LEU A 256 30.67 2.32 3.57
CA LEU A 256 29.58 2.83 4.42
C LEU A 256 30.11 3.91 5.37
N THR A 257 29.42 5.02 5.43
CA THR A 257 29.70 6.12 6.37
C THR A 257 28.72 6.11 7.54
N ASN A 258 28.98 6.95 8.52
CA ASN A 258 28.08 7.16 9.65
C ASN A 258 26.94 8.16 9.35
N TYR A 259 26.76 8.54 8.09
CA TYR A 259 25.66 9.41 7.65
C TYR A 259 24.52 8.62 7.06
N PHE A 260 23.31 9.14 7.26
CA PHE A 260 22.10 8.60 6.65
C PHE A 260 21.15 9.72 6.24
N LEU A 261 20.26 9.44 5.29
CA LEU A 261 19.13 10.31 4.95
C LEU A 261 17.85 9.77 5.53
N LEU A 262 17.01 10.68 5.98
CA LEU A 262 15.61 10.40 6.31
C LEU A 262 14.69 11.38 5.57
N VAL A 263 13.45 10.96 5.34
CA VAL A 263 12.43 11.79 4.71
C VAL A 263 11.34 12.08 5.73
N SER A 264 11.15 13.36 6.03
CA SER A 264 10.14 13.82 6.97
C SER A 264 9.00 14.52 6.27
N ASN A 265 7.82 14.47 6.85
CA ASN A 265 6.66 15.24 6.39
C ASN A 265 6.72 16.73 6.81
N LEU A 266 7.56 17.05 7.78
CA LEU A 266 7.75 18.41 8.30
C LEU A 266 9.18 18.91 8.03
N PRO A 267 9.36 20.22 7.80
CA PRO A 267 10.68 20.82 7.73
C PRO A 267 11.34 20.88 9.11
N ASP A 268 12.63 20.61 9.18
CA ASP A 268 13.40 20.59 10.43
C ASP A 268 14.20 21.90 10.65
N LYS A 269 13.50 23.00 10.89
CA LYS A 269 14.14 24.32 11.08
C LYS A 269 15.00 24.42 12.34
N LYS A 270 14.67 23.67 13.39
CA LYS A 270 15.34 23.72 14.70
C LYS A 270 16.21 22.49 14.99
N GLY A 271 16.30 21.54 14.06
CA GLY A 271 17.08 20.31 14.24
C GLY A 271 16.40 19.26 15.15
N TYR A 272 15.16 19.47 15.58
CA TYR A 272 14.51 18.54 16.50
C TYR A 272 14.22 17.18 15.86
N ILE A 273 13.78 17.18 14.59
CA ILE A 273 13.52 15.94 13.85
C ILE A 273 14.83 15.17 13.63
N LYS A 274 15.88 15.86 13.19
CA LYS A 274 17.22 15.28 13.04
C LYS A 274 17.71 14.66 14.35
N ASN A 275 17.71 15.42 15.43
CA ASN A 275 18.23 14.97 16.73
C ASN A 275 17.40 13.82 17.31
N GLY A 276 16.06 13.86 17.17
CA GLY A 276 15.18 12.77 17.58
C GLY A 276 15.50 11.49 16.82
N ASN A 277 15.64 11.57 15.49
CA ASN A 277 15.93 10.40 14.66
C ASN A 277 17.36 9.86 14.88
N GLN A 278 18.34 10.71 15.17
CA GLN A 278 19.69 10.29 15.57
C GLN A 278 19.67 9.47 16.87
N ARG A 279 18.91 9.90 17.88
CA ARG A 279 18.76 9.13 19.14
C ARG A 279 18.09 7.78 18.88
N VAL A 280 17.06 7.73 18.03
CA VAL A 280 16.38 6.48 17.69
C VAL A 280 17.31 5.51 17.00
N ILE A 281 18.10 5.97 16.01
CA ILE A 281 19.03 5.08 15.31
C ILE A 281 20.15 4.61 16.22
N GLU A 282 20.69 5.47 17.08
CA GLU A 282 21.72 5.10 18.05
C GLU A 282 21.24 4.01 19.02
N ALA A 283 20.02 4.09 19.53
CA ALA A 283 19.44 3.05 20.36
C ALA A 283 19.37 1.71 19.60
N ARG A 284 18.88 1.72 18.34
CA ARG A 284 18.80 0.53 17.49
C ARG A 284 20.17 -0.05 17.13
N LEU A 285 21.16 0.81 16.89
CA LEU A 285 22.53 0.36 16.63
C LEU A 285 23.21 -0.20 17.88
N SER A 286 22.86 0.30 19.07
CA SER A 286 23.30 -0.27 20.34
C SER A 286 22.76 -1.69 20.54
N ASP A 287 21.47 -1.91 20.26
CA ASP A 287 20.87 -3.24 20.29
C ASP A 287 21.55 -4.19 19.27
N ALA A 288 21.73 -3.69 18.03
CA ALA A 288 22.41 -4.45 16.98
C ALA A 288 23.84 -4.85 17.37
N LYS A 289 24.57 -3.92 18.01
CA LYS A 289 25.93 -4.17 18.53
C LYS A 289 25.92 -5.26 19.60
N PHE A 290 24.98 -5.18 20.53
CA PHE A 290 24.84 -6.16 21.60
C PHE A 290 24.62 -7.57 21.04
N PHE A 291 23.67 -7.73 20.11
CA PHE A 291 23.39 -9.04 19.49
C PHE A 291 24.56 -9.53 18.64
N TRP A 292 25.24 -8.63 17.91
CA TRP A 292 26.42 -8.99 17.15
C TRP A 292 27.56 -9.49 18.04
N GLU A 293 27.89 -8.79 19.11
CA GLU A 293 28.96 -9.15 20.05
C GLU A 293 28.62 -10.47 20.77
N LYS A 294 27.36 -10.65 21.19
CA LYS A 294 26.89 -11.88 21.79
C LYS A 294 27.02 -13.08 20.82
N ASN A 295 26.61 -12.90 19.57
CA ASN A 295 26.71 -13.95 18.54
C ASN A 295 28.18 -14.32 18.21
N LYS A 296 29.06 -13.31 18.15
CA LYS A 296 30.48 -13.52 17.86
C LYS A 296 31.14 -14.49 18.87
N ASN A 297 30.66 -14.47 20.10
CA ASN A 297 31.18 -15.32 21.19
C ASN A 297 30.47 -16.68 21.28
N GLN A 298 29.49 -16.96 20.41
CA GLN A 298 28.75 -18.22 20.41
C GLN A 298 29.37 -19.24 19.44
N ASN A 299 29.46 -20.50 19.87
CA ASN A 299 29.89 -21.59 19.00
C ASN A 299 28.66 -22.18 18.27
N LEU A 300 28.60 -22.00 16.94
CA LEU A 300 27.50 -22.47 16.10
C LEU A 300 27.27 -23.98 16.22
N ILE A 301 28.32 -24.80 16.36
CA ILE A 301 28.20 -26.25 16.49
C ILE A 301 27.37 -26.60 17.74
N LYS A 302 27.61 -25.90 18.85
CA LYS A 302 26.84 -26.08 20.09
C LYS A 302 25.39 -25.67 19.97
N GLN A 303 25.06 -24.78 19.01
CA GLN A 303 23.69 -24.33 18.79
C GLN A 303 22.83 -25.28 17.95
N VAL A 304 23.43 -26.22 17.20
CA VAL A 304 22.72 -27.16 16.31
C VAL A 304 21.59 -27.90 17.03
N GLY A 305 21.82 -28.29 18.31
CA GLY A 305 20.79 -28.96 19.11
C GLY A 305 19.50 -28.17 19.31
N ARG A 306 19.57 -26.84 19.29
CA ARG A 306 18.39 -25.92 19.44
C ARG A 306 17.47 -25.97 18.21
N LEU A 307 17.96 -26.43 17.05
CA LEU A 307 17.16 -26.62 15.83
C LEU A 307 16.02 -27.63 16.01
N LYS A 308 16.06 -28.48 17.05
CA LYS A 308 14.95 -29.38 17.42
C LYS A 308 13.67 -28.61 17.77
N ASN A 309 13.80 -27.38 18.29
CA ASN A 309 12.68 -26.55 18.72
C ASN A 309 12.08 -25.70 17.57
N LEU A 310 12.69 -25.74 16.38
CA LEU A 310 12.18 -25.05 15.20
C LEU A 310 11.51 -26.03 14.24
N LEU A 311 10.20 -25.90 14.05
CA LEU A 311 9.46 -26.70 13.09
C LEU A 311 9.90 -26.32 11.66
N PHE A 312 10.33 -27.32 10.87
CA PHE A 312 10.62 -27.10 9.45
C PHE A 312 9.35 -27.13 8.62
N PHE A 313 8.62 -28.24 8.71
CA PHE A 313 7.35 -28.41 7.99
C PHE A 313 6.51 -29.50 8.67
N ASN A 314 5.17 -29.33 8.60
CA ASN A 314 4.27 -30.33 9.15
C ASN A 314 4.56 -31.74 8.54
N LYS A 315 4.66 -32.78 9.37
CA LYS A 315 5.02 -34.16 9.01
C LYS A 315 6.45 -34.37 8.50
N LEU A 316 7.27 -33.32 8.33
CA LEU A 316 8.70 -33.47 7.96
C LEU A 316 9.65 -33.18 9.12
N GLY A 317 9.12 -32.86 10.30
CA GLY A 317 9.85 -32.64 11.52
C GLY A 317 10.48 -31.27 11.66
N SER A 318 11.51 -31.16 12.49
CA SER A 318 12.22 -29.93 12.83
C SER A 318 13.32 -29.60 11.82
N PHE A 319 13.89 -28.39 11.96
CA PHE A 319 15.10 -28.02 11.22
C PHE A 319 16.28 -28.91 11.59
N TYR A 320 16.33 -29.47 12.79
CA TYR A 320 17.31 -30.50 13.16
C TYR A 320 17.15 -31.75 12.31
N ASP A 321 15.94 -32.28 12.16
CA ASP A 321 15.67 -33.46 11.33
C ASP A 321 16.03 -33.19 9.86
N ARG A 322 15.73 -32.00 9.37
CA ARG A 322 16.17 -31.55 8.04
C ARG A 322 17.69 -31.54 7.92
N THR A 323 18.41 -31.05 8.92
CA THR A 323 19.88 -31.01 8.93
C THR A 323 20.46 -32.42 8.92
N GLN A 324 19.85 -33.38 9.64
CA GLN A 324 20.30 -34.79 9.60
C GLN A 324 20.12 -35.40 8.20
N ARG A 325 19.03 -35.09 7.51
CA ARG A 325 18.82 -35.54 6.11
C ARG A 325 19.87 -34.91 5.18
N LEU A 326 20.11 -33.58 5.31
CA LEU A 326 21.14 -32.90 4.54
C LEU A 326 22.53 -33.49 4.75
N LYS A 327 22.88 -33.83 6.01
CA LYS A 327 24.15 -34.49 6.34
C LYS A 327 24.32 -35.80 5.60
N LYS A 328 23.29 -36.68 5.60
CA LYS A 328 23.31 -37.94 4.86
C LYS A 328 23.50 -37.77 3.37
N LEU A 329 22.75 -36.83 2.77
CA LEU A 329 22.87 -36.52 1.33
C LEU A 329 24.24 -35.94 0.97
N ALA A 330 24.74 -35.00 1.77
CA ALA A 330 26.06 -34.42 1.58
C ALA A 330 27.19 -35.42 1.70
N SER A 331 27.08 -36.35 2.65
CA SER A 331 28.02 -37.49 2.81
C SER A 331 28.04 -38.35 1.56
N PHE A 332 26.87 -38.73 1.03
CA PHE A 332 26.77 -39.52 -0.19
C PHE A 332 27.42 -38.80 -1.40
N VAL A 333 27.14 -37.49 -1.58
CA VAL A 333 27.72 -36.67 -2.66
C VAL A 333 29.24 -36.54 -2.49
N SER A 334 29.73 -36.41 -1.25
CA SER A 334 31.18 -36.30 -0.97
C SER A 334 31.94 -37.55 -1.38
N ASP A 335 31.36 -38.73 -1.17
CA ASP A 335 31.95 -40.00 -1.57
C ASP A 335 32.07 -40.08 -3.12
N GLN A 336 31.07 -39.59 -3.87
CA GLN A 336 31.08 -39.58 -5.34
C GLN A 336 32.08 -38.58 -5.91
N LEU A 337 32.34 -37.48 -5.22
CA LEU A 337 33.22 -36.40 -5.66
C LEU A 337 34.63 -36.47 -5.05
N TYR A 338 34.95 -37.52 -4.31
CA TYR A 338 36.22 -37.68 -3.61
C TYR A 338 36.60 -36.53 -2.68
N LEU A 339 35.60 -35.94 -2.00
CA LEU A 339 35.79 -34.84 -1.06
C LEU A 339 35.98 -35.36 0.37
N SER A 340 36.57 -34.53 1.26
CA SER A 340 36.68 -34.87 2.68
C SER A 340 35.31 -34.99 3.32
N LYS A 341 34.86 -36.20 3.60
CA LYS A 341 33.57 -36.55 4.21
C LYS A 341 33.37 -35.80 5.53
N GLU A 342 34.37 -35.78 6.40
CA GLU A 342 34.32 -35.10 7.70
C GLU A 342 33.98 -33.61 7.55
N LYS A 343 34.69 -32.91 6.67
CA LYS A 343 34.44 -31.46 6.43
C LYS A 343 33.07 -31.22 5.88
N VAL A 344 32.60 -32.04 4.95
CA VAL A 344 31.28 -31.92 4.32
C VAL A 344 30.17 -32.20 5.35
N GLU A 345 30.34 -33.20 6.21
CA GLU A 345 29.36 -33.49 7.28
C GLU A 345 29.27 -32.38 8.32
N ILE A 346 30.41 -31.78 8.72
CA ILE A 346 30.43 -30.61 9.62
C ILE A 346 29.69 -29.44 8.96
N ALA A 347 30.03 -29.10 7.73
CA ALA A 347 29.38 -28.01 6.98
C ALA A 347 27.86 -28.25 6.89
N ALA A 348 27.42 -29.46 6.53
CA ALA A 348 26.00 -29.79 6.46
C ALA A 348 25.30 -29.72 7.82
N SER A 349 26.00 -30.06 8.92
CA SER A 349 25.42 -30.02 10.27
C SER A 349 25.17 -28.57 10.76
N ILE A 350 26.01 -27.61 10.36
CA ILE A 350 25.93 -26.22 10.82
C ILE A 350 25.20 -25.27 9.85
N CYS A 351 24.92 -25.72 8.61
CA CYS A 351 24.38 -24.85 7.53
C CYS A 351 23.04 -24.18 7.85
N LYS A 352 22.36 -24.53 8.94
CA LYS A 352 21.12 -23.94 9.41
C LYS A 352 21.19 -23.50 10.89
N ALA A 353 22.39 -23.55 11.49
CA ALA A 353 22.56 -23.18 12.90
C ALA A 353 22.36 -21.67 13.15
N ASP A 354 22.51 -20.85 12.13
CA ASP A 354 22.21 -19.41 12.15
C ASP A 354 20.76 -19.12 12.56
N LEU A 355 19.80 -19.97 12.18
CA LEU A 355 18.37 -19.80 12.49
C LEU A 355 18.05 -19.76 14.00
N VAL A 356 18.92 -20.28 14.85
CA VAL A 356 18.76 -20.28 16.31
C VAL A 356 19.69 -19.27 16.99
N SER A 357 20.38 -18.44 16.22
CA SER A 357 21.21 -17.37 16.75
C SER A 357 20.36 -16.22 17.25
N ASP A 358 20.83 -15.52 18.29
CA ASP A 358 20.12 -14.35 18.81
C ASP A 358 20.08 -13.20 17.78
N LEU A 359 21.10 -13.11 16.91
CA LEU A 359 21.17 -12.12 15.85
C LEU A 359 20.07 -12.35 14.79
N VAL A 360 19.87 -13.59 14.33
CA VAL A 360 18.80 -13.91 13.39
C VAL A 360 17.42 -13.84 14.06
N GLY A 361 17.36 -14.07 15.37
CA GLY A 361 16.14 -13.83 16.16
C GLY A 361 15.69 -12.37 16.12
N GLU A 362 16.62 -11.41 16.19
CA GLU A 362 16.34 -9.97 16.11
C GLU A 362 16.25 -9.47 14.66
N PHE A 363 17.06 -10.04 13.77
CA PHE A 363 17.14 -9.66 12.35
C PHE A 363 16.87 -10.88 11.44
N PRO A 364 15.60 -11.31 11.30
CA PRO A 364 15.25 -12.50 10.52
C PRO A 364 15.68 -12.45 9.05
N GLU A 365 15.87 -11.26 8.51
CA GLU A 365 16.33 -11.04 7.13
C GLU A 365 17.80 -11.42 6.91
N LEU A 366 18.57 -11.66 7.99
CA LEU A 366 19.97 -12.10 7.91
C LEU A 366 20.10 -13.62 7.85
N GLN A 367 19.00 -14.37 7.87
CA GLN A 367 19.03 -15.83 7.81
C GLN A 367 19.56 -16.35 6.47
N GLY A 368 20.33 -17.44 6.46
CA GLY A 368 20.84 -18.13 5.28
C GLY A 368 22.23 -17.78 4.97
#